data_24a04b4db06b62809afe1e6bba08fffb
#
_entry.id   24a04b4db06b62809afe1e6bba08fffb
#
_cell.length_a   1.000
_cell.length_b   1.000
_cell.length_c   1.000
_cell.angle_alpha   90.00
_cell.angle_beta   90.00
_cell.angle_gamma   90.00
#
_symmetry.space_group_name_H-M   'P 1'
#
loop_
_entity.id
_entity.type
_entity.pdbx_description
1 polymer ?
#
loop_
_entity_poly.entity_id
_entity_poly.type
_entity_poly.pdbx_seq_one_letter_code
_entity_poly.pdbx_strand_id
1 'polypeptide(L)'
;MDRIICVVGPTASGKTKLAVQLAKLYDGEVVSCDSMQIYKHMDIGTAKPTKEEMEGVAHHLIDMVEPGEDFSAGKYVQLADSCVQDILSRGRTAVIAGGTGLYVDSLIAGRSFAPVPQTGRREALETQLRENGGEAMLARLRSIDPEAAARLHPADEKRIVRALEVYEETGKTITQHNLETQAIPPRYRPVWLGLDYSDRAVLYRRIDLRVDKMLEDGLLDEIRALLALGVSPKATAMQAIGYKEFFGYLNGACTLDEAAALCKQRSRNYAKRQLTWFRRNPDIHWLRLMGTEDFSEVLSAARQNIPFSAF
;
A
#
# COMPACT_ATOMS: atom_id res chain seq x y z
N MET A 1 3.89 23.61 13.48
CA MET A 1 3.37 22.22 13.53
C MET A 1 3.10 21.80 12.11
N ASP A 2 3.51 20.59 11.69
CA ASP A 2 3.31 20.13 10.34
C ASP A 2 1.82 19.84 10.11
N ARG A 3 1.23 20.44 9.08
CA ARG A 3 -0.20 20.26 8.73
C ARG A 3 -0.40 18.95 7.96
N ILE A 4 -0.39 17.84 8.67
CA ILE A 4 -0.50 16.50 8.05
C ILE A 4 -1.68 15.74 8.64
N ILE A 5 -2.52 15.21 7.76
CA ILE A 5 -3.61 14.31 8.10
C ILE A 5 -3.36 12.97 7.41
N CYS A 6 -3.44 11.87 8.15
CA CYS A 6 -3.38 10.52 7.59
C CYS A 6 -4.77 9.88 7.59
N VAL A 7 -5.28 9.54 6.41
CA VAL A 7 -6.55 8.82 6.21
C VAL A 7 -6.24 7.38 5.81
N VAL A 8 -6.39 6.46 6.76
CA VAL A 8 -6.03 5.06 6.60
C VAL A 8 -7.22 4.12 6.78
N GLY A 9 -7.06 2.86 6.40
CA GLY A 9 -8.10 1.84 6.55
C GLY A 9 -8.10 0.82 5.42
N PRO A 10 -9.00 -0.17 5.44
CA PRO A 10 -9.05 -1.22 4.44
C PRO A 10 -9.52 -0.72 3.08
N THR A 11 -9.27 -1.52 2.04
CA THR A 11 -9.88 -1.28 0.72
C THR A 11 -11.41 -1.21 0.83
N ALA A 12 -12.06 -0.46 -0.06
CA ALA A 12 -13.51 -0.23 -0.08
C ALA A 12 -14.11 0.49 1.16
N SER A 13 -13.28 1.14 2.01
CA SER A 13 -13.79 1.86 3.20
C SER A 13 -14.20 3.32 2.96
N GLY A 14 -13.95 3.89 1.79
CA GLY A 14 -14.33 5.29 1.49
C GLY A 14 -13.23 6.32 1.79
N LYS A 15 -11.98 5.89 1.97
CA LYS A 15 -10.83 6.78 2.26
C LYS A 15 -10.67 7.93 1.27
N THR A 16 -10.77 7.66 -0.02
CA THR A 16 -10.60 8.66 -1.09
C THR A 16 -11.55 9.83 -0.89
N LYS A 17 -12.84 9.54 -0.74
CA LYS A 17 -13.87 10.57 -0.52
C LYS A 17 -13.60 11.39 0.73
N LEU A 18 -13.20 10.74 1.84
CA LEU A 18 -12.87 11.46 3.07
C LEU A 18 -11.63 12.33 2.90
N ALA A 19 -10.58 11.83 2.25
CA ALA A 19 -9.36 12.57 2.01
C ALA A 19 -9.59 13.82 1.14
N VAL A 20 -10.39 13.69 0.08
CA VAL A 20 -10.77 14.82 -0.79
C VAL A 20 -11.50 15.89 -0.01
N GLN A 21 -12.51 15.51 0.81
CA GLN A 21 -13.27 16.50 1.57
C GLN A 21 -12.43 17.16 2.68
N LEU A 22 -11.53 16.43 3.31
CA LEU A 22 -10.59 17.01 4.28
C LEU A 22 -9.60 17.96 3.58
N ALA A 23 -9.08 17.59 2.40
CA ALA A 23 -8.23 18.48 1.63
C ALA A 23 -8.94 19.78 1.26
N LYS A 24 -10.19 19.73 0.86
CA LYS A 24 -11.01 20.94 0.58
C LYS A 24 -11.21 21.80 1.83
N LEU A 25 -11.48 21.18 2.98
CA LEU A 25 -11.75 21.91 4.22
C LEU A 25 -10.51 22.58 4.83
N TYR A 26 -9.34 21.99 4.63
CA TYR A 26 -8.09 22.44 5.24
C TYR A 26 -7.08 22.96 4.23
N ASP A 27 -7.55 23.45 3.07
CA ASP A 27 -6.70 23.96 1.97
C ASP A 27 -5.52 23.02 1.69
N GLY A 28 -5.82 21.75 1.42
CA GLY A 28 -4.83 20.70 1.31
C GLY A 28 -4.75 20.06 -0.06
N GLU A 29 -3.79 19.14 -0.18
CA GLU A 29 -3.58 18.29 -1.33
C GLU A 29 -3.43 16.84 -0.86
N VAL A 30 -3.85 15.88 -1.69
CA VAL A 30 -3.79 14.45 -1.36
C VAL A 30 -2.48 13.85 -1.86
N VAL A 31 -1.79 13.13 -0.98
CA VAL A 31 -0.65 12.28 -1.35
C VAL A 31 -1.10 10.82 -1.23
N SER A 32 -1.19 10.13 -2.37
CA SER A 32 -1.62 8.72 -2.40
C SER A 32 -0.60 7.83 -1.67
N CYS A 33 -1.11 6.97 -0.81
CA CYS A 33 -0.35 5.96 -0.08
C CYS A 33 -0.84 4.56 -0.46
N ASP A 34 -0.89 4.32 -1.78
CA ASP A 34 -1.24 3.04 -2.37
C ASP A 34 -0.11 2.56 -3.29
N SER A 35 0.30 1.30 -3.10
CA SER A 35 1.44 0.73 -3.85
C SER A 35 1.12 0.39 -5.30
N MET A 36 -0.15 0.46 -5.70
CA MET A 36 -0.59 0.08 -7.04
C MET A 36 -1.11 1.26 -7.86
N GLN A 37 -1.72 2.27 -7.23
CA GLN A 37 -2.22 3.47 -7.92
C GLN A 37 -1.11 4.34 -8.53
N ILE A 38 0.13 4.11 -8.15
CA ILE A 38 1.29 4.81 -8.71
C ILE A 38 1.60 4.40 -10.15
N TYR A 39 1.16 3.21 -10.56
CA TYR A 39 1.38 2.70 -11.90
C TYR A 39 0.41 3.30 -12.91
N LYS A 40 0.93 3.74 -14.06
CA LYS A 40 0.15 4.19 -15.20
C LYS A 40 -0.67 3.04 -15.79
N HIS A 41 -1.78 3.37 -16.44
CA HIS A 41 -2.65 2.40 -17.14
C HIS A 41 -3.27 1.31 -16.24
N MET A 42 -3.16 1.44 -14.94
CA MET A 42 -3.75 0.54 -13.95
C MET A 42 -4.82 1.30 -13.15
N ASP A 43 -5.95 1.56 -13.78
CA ASP A 43 -6.96 2.48 -13.24
C ASP A 43 -8.11 1.73 -12.56
N ILE A 44 -8.69 0.77 -13.29
CA ILE A 44 -9.85 0.01 -12.82
C ILE A 44 -9.47 -0.94 -11.70
N GLY A 45 -8.48 -1.81 -11.94
CA GLY A 45 -8.10 -2.86 -10.97
C GLY A 45 -7.47 -2.31 -9.69
N THR A 46 -6.90 -1.12 -9.72
CA THR A 46 -6.39 -0.43 -8.52
C THR A 46 -7.43 0.46 -7.85
N ALA A 47 -8.60 0.64 -8.48
CA ALA A 47 -9.62 1.63 -8.13
C ALA A 47 -8.99 3.01 -7.90
N LYS A 48 -8.21 3.44 -8.88
CA LYS A 48 -7.65 4.78 -8.93
C LYS A 48 -8.76 5.82 -8.94
N PRO A 49 -8.66 6.90 -8.16
CA PRO A 49 -9.71 7.91 -8.16
C PRO A 49 -9.83 8.57 -9.55
N THR A 50 -11.06 8.73 -10.04
CA THR A 50 -11.33 9.47 -11.26
C THR A 50 -11.19 10.99 -11.03
N LYS A 51 -11.14 11.77 -12.10
CA LYS A 51 -11.11 13.25 -12.00
C LYS A 51 -12.33 13.80 -11.26
N GLU A 52 -13.48 13.17 -11.47
CA GLU A 52 -14.74 13.49 -10.78
C GLU A 52 -14.63 13.21 -9.28
N GLU A 53 -14.07 12.06 -8.90
CA GLU A 53 -13.86 11.69 -7.50
C GLU A 53 -12.79 12.55 -6.80
N MET A 54 -11.81 13.07 -7.55
CA MET A 54 -10.81 14.02 -7.04
C MET A 54 -11.41 15.41 -6.78
N GLU A 55 -12.55 15.76 -7.36
CA GLU A 55 -13.27 17.04 -7.17
C GLU A 55 -12.38 18.28 -7.26
N GLY A 56 -11.39 18.28 -8.16
CA GLY A 56 -10.44 19.38 -8.35
C GLY A 56 -9.30 19.45 -7.32
N VAL A 57 -9.25 18.56 -6.34
CA VAL A 57 -8.14 18.47 -5.38
C VAL A 57 -6.92 17.86 -6.07
N ALA A 58 -5.75 18.46 -5.89
CA ALA A 58 -4.50 17.91 -6.41
C ALA A 58 -4.17 16.58 -5.71
N HIS A 59 -3.85 15.56 -6.52
CA HIS A 59 -3.42 14.24 -6.06
C HIS A 59 -2.00 13.97 -6.55
N HIS A 60 -1.15 13.57 -5.61
CA HIS A 60 0.24 13.23 -5.86
C HIS A 60 0.46 11.73 -5.76
N LEU A 61 1.49 11.21 -6.44
CA LEU A 61 1.90 9.81 -6.45
C LEU A 61 0.84 8.87 -7.06
N ILE A 62 0.17 9.36 -8.08
CA ILE A 62 -0.72 8.61 -8.96
C ILE A 62 -0.17 8.72 -10.38
N ASP A 63 -0.21 7.65 -11.19
CA ASP A 63 0.21 7.64 -12.60
C ASP A 63 1.66 8.09 -12.86
N MET A 64 2.61 7.69 -12.02
CA MET A 64 3.99 8.14 -12.14
C MET A 64 4.94 7.13 -12.75
N VAL A 65 4.67 5.84 -12.58
CA VAL A 65 5.60 4.74 -12.88
C VAL A 65 5.02 3.84 -13.97
N GLU A 66 5.84 3.43 -14.93
CA GLU A 66 5.39 2.47 -15.94
C GLU A 66 5.20 1.08 -15.32
N PRO A 67 4.20 0.29 -15.77
CA PRO A 67 3.88 -1.01 -15.15
C PRO A 67 4.99 -2.05 -15.26
N GLY A 68 5.93 -1.86 -16.17
CA GLY A 68 7.13 -2.71 -16.33
C GLY A 68 8.27 -2.37 -15.36
N GLU A 69 8.18 -1.25 -14.65
CA GLU A 69 9.23 -0.79 -13.74
C GLU A 69 9.02 -1.28 -12.32
N ASP A 70 10.12 -1.58 -11.61
CA ASP A 70 10.07 -1.91 -10.21
C ASP A 70 9.96 -0.65 -9.34
N PHE A 71 8.98 -0.66 -8.44
CA PHE A 71 8.77 0.39 -7.46
C PHE A 71 8.87 -0.15 -6.03
N SER A 72 9.63 0.53 -5.20
CA SER A 72 9.93 0.08 -3.83
C SER A 72 9.41 1.05 -2.77
N ALA A 73 9.26 0.56 -1.53
CA ALA A 73 8.93 1.41 -0.39
C ALA A 73 9.95 2.53 -0.16
N GLY A 74 11.23 2.29 -0.47
CA GLY A 74 12.27 3.33 -0.39
C GLY A 74 12.04 4.46 -1.39
N LYS A 75 11.76 4.12 -2.66
CA LYS A 75 11.40 5.11 -3.70
C LYS A 75 10.13 5.87 -3.30
N TYR A 76 9.12 5.15 -2.77
CA TYR A 76 7.90 5.80 -2.29
C TYR A 76 8.20 6.86 -1.23
N VAL A 77 8.95 6.52 -0.18
CA VAL A 77 9.23 7.45 0.92
C VAL A 77 9.96 8.71 0.41
N GLN A 78 10.93 8.56 -0.48
CA GLN A 78 11.64 9.70 -1.06
C GLN A 78 10.70 10.65 -1.83
N LEU A 79 9.86 10.09 -2.70
CA LEU A 79 8.93 10.88 -3.50
C LEU A 79 7.81 11.49 -2.64
N ALA A 80 7.25 10.71 -1.72
CA ALA A 80 6.19 11.18 -0.83
C ALA A 80 6.68 12.28 0.10
N ASP A 81 7.88 12.15 0.63
CA ASP A 81 8.50 13.16 1.45
C ASP A 81 8.70 14.48 0.68
N SER A 82 9.20 14.41 -0.55
CA SER A 82 9.35 15.60 -1.40
C SER A 82 8.00 16.27 -1.67
N CYS A 83 6.94 15.50 -1.95
CA CYS A 83 5.59 16.04 -2.14
C CYS A 83 5.06 16.69 -0.86
N VAL A 84 5.22 16.04 0.30
CA VAL A 84 4.76 16.58 1.58
C VAL A 84 5.49 17.88 1.91
N GLN A 85 6.81 17.94 1.74
CA GLN A 85 7.60 19.14 1.99
C GLN A 85 7.19 20.30 1.07
N ASP A 86 6.94 20.04 -0.22
CA ASP A 86 6.45 21.05 -1.15
C ASP A 86 5.08 21.61 -0.72
N ILE A 87 4.12 20.72 -0.39
CA ILE A 87 2.78 21.12 0.06
C ILE A 87 2.88 21.99 1.32
N LEU A 88 3.65 21.55 2.32
CA LEU A 88 3.85 22.29 3.57
C LEU A 88 4.55 23.63 3.35
N SER A 89 5.54 23.69 2.46
CA SER A 89 6.27 24.93 2.14
C SER A 89 5.38 26.01 1.55
N ARG A 90 4.31 25.61 0.86
CA ARG A 90 3.26 26.49 0.34
C ARG A 90 2.20 26.86 1.39
N GLY A 91 2.39 26.46 2.66
CA GLY A 91 1.45 26.70 3.77
C GLY A 91 0.18 25.88 3.68
N ARG A 92 0.14 24.82 2.84
CA ARG A 92 -1.03 23.97 2.63
C ARG A 92 -0.97 22.70 3.49
N THR A 93 -2.08 21.99 3.57
CA THR A 93 -2.21 20.74 4.34
C THR A 93 -1.90 19.54 3.47
N ALA A 94 -1.03 18.64 3.93
CA ALA A 94 -0.80 17.36 3.27
C ALA A 94 -1.75 16.28 3.82
N VAL A 95 -2.60 15.71 2.96
CA VAL A 95 -3.53 14.63 3.31
C VAL A 95 -3.00 13.32 2.73
N ILE A 96 -2.39 12.50 3.56
CA ILE A 96 -1.86 11.18 3.17
C ILE A 96 -3.01 10.18 3.17
N ALA A 97 -3.37 9.61 2.03
CA ALA A 97 -4.51 8.73 1.92
C ALA A 97 -4.15 7.38 1.30
N GLY A 98 -4.43 6.27 1.98
CA GLY A 98 -4.21 4.98 1.40
C GLY A 98 -4.30 3.78 2.33
N GLY A 99 -4.01 2.61 1.77
CA GLY A 99 -4.11 1.32 2.46
C GLY A 99 -2.79 0.58 2.63
N THR A 100 -1.66 1.13 2.13
CA THR A 100 -0.36 0.48 2.21
C THR A 100 0.36 0.90 3.50
N GLY A 101 0.11 0.14 4.59
CA GLY A 101 0.59 0.50 5.93
C GLY A 101 2.11 0.67 6.01
N LEU A 102 2.90 -0.16 5.30
CA LEU A 102 4.35 0.02 5.25
C LEU A 102 4.75 1.40 4.70
N TYR A 103 4.04 1.90 3.70
CA TYR A 103 4.34 3.18 3.06
C TYR A 103 4.09 4.34 4.01
N VAL A 104 2.87 4.41 4.60
CA VAL A 104 2.52 5.51 5.48
C VAL A 104 3.37 5.53 6.75
N ASP A 105 3.59 4.37 7.39
CA ASP A 105 4.43 4.28 8.59
C ASP A 105 5.87 4.69 8.29
N SER A 106 6.41 4.29 7.14
CA SER A 106 7.78 4.62 6.75
C SER A 106 7.95 6.10 6.42
N LEU A 107 6.96 6.72 5.77
CA LEU A 107 6.95 8.15 5.50
C LEU A 107 6.92 8.95 6.83
N ILE A 108 5.96 8.63 7.69
CA ILE A 108 5.76 9.36 8.95
C ILE A 108 6.95 9.20 9.89
N ALA A 109 7.48 8.00 10.00
CA ALA A 109 8.64 7.72 10.81
C ALA A 109 9.97 8.25 10.21
N GLY A 110 9.95 8.70 8.95
CA GLY A 110 11.19 9.09 8.26
C GLY A 110 12.16 7.92 8.07
N ARG A 111 11.64 6.71 7.87
CA ARG A 111 12.48 5.51 7.77
C ARG A 111 13.38 5.56 6.55
N SER A 112 14.66 5.34 6.78
CA SER A 112 15.61 5.01 5.74
C SER A 112 15.52 3.51 5.39
N PHE A 113 15.67 3.18 4.12
CA PHE A 113 15.74 1.79 3.69
C PHE A 113 17.18 1.47 3.31
N ALA A 114 17.63 0.26 3.66
CA ALA A 114 18.92 -0.21 3.21
C ALA A 114 18.98 -0.10 1.68
N PRO A 115 20.07 0.46 1.13
CA PRO A 115 20.24 0.56 -0.32
C PRO A 115 20.11 -0.82 -0.96
N VAL A 116 19.61 -0.85 -2.18
CA VAL A 116 19.54 -2.06 -3.01
C VAL A 116 20.42 -1.79 -4.22
N PRO A 117 21.77 -1.96 -4.09
CA PRO A 117 22.64 -1.85 -5.23
C PRO A 117 22.31 -2.96 -6.24
N GLN A 118 22.36 -2.65 -7.51
CA GLN A 118 22.19 -3.66 -8.57
C GLN A 118 23.54 -4.37 -8.81
N THR A 119 23.93 -5.21 -7.87
CA THR A 119 25.21 -5.94 -7.92
C THR A 119 25.05 -7.36 -8.47
N GLY A 120 23.81 -7.80 -8.76
CA GLY A 120 23.50 -9.18 -9.14
C GLY A 120 23.40 -10.15 -7.94
N ARG A 121 23.58 -9.67 -6.70
CA ARG A 121 23.50 -10.53 -5.50
C ARG A 121 22.10 -11.06 -5.26
N ARG A 122 21.08 -10.26 -5.54
CA ARG A 122 19.69 -10.69 -5.41
C ARG A 122 19.38 -11.86 -6.31
N GLU A 123 19.77 -11.77 -7.58
CA GLU A 123 19.59 -12.83 -8.58
C GLU A 123 20.37 -14.11 -8.19
N ALA A 124 21.57 -13.95 -7.64
CA ALA A 124 22.36 -15.07 -7.12
C ALA A 124 21.65 -15.76 -5.92
N LEU A 125 21.10 -14.97 -4.98
CA LEU A 125 20.36 -15.49 -3.83
C LEU A 125 19.04 -16.16 -4.25
N GLU A 126 18.35 -15.61 -5.25
CA GLU A 126 17.12 -16.22 -5.80
C GLU A 126 17.45 -17.55 -6.53
N THR A 127 18.63 -17.64 -7.16
CA THR A 127 19.11 -18.89 -7.74
C THR A 127 19.41 -19.91 -6.65
N GLN A 128 20.16 -19.54 -5.62
CA GLN A 128 20.42 -20.41 -4.47
C GLN A 128 19.12 -20.87 -3.78
N LEU A 129 18.12 -20.02 -3.69
CA LEU A 129 16.82 -20.38 -3.15
C LEU A 129 16.13 -21.45 -4.00
N ARG A 130 16.18 -21.35 -5.33
CA ARG A 130 15.63 -22.38 -6.23
C ARG A 130 16.36 -23.73 -6.13
N GLU A 131 17.68 -23.69 -5.91
CA GLU A 131 18.51 -24.89 -5.82
C GLU A 131 18.42 -25.57 -4.45
N ASN A 132 18.45 -24.80 -3.37
CA ASN A 132 18.59 -25.32 -2.01
C ASN A 132 17.27 -25.32 -1.20
N GLY A 133 16.24 -24.59 -1.68
CA GLY A 133 14.95 -24.46 -1.01
C GLY A 133 14.96 -23.47 0.16
N GLY A 134 13.75 -23.10 0.59
CA GLY A 134 13.54 -22.09 1.65
C GLY A 134 14.08 -22.48 3.02
N GLU A 135 14.05 -23.78 3.36
CA GLU A 135 14.58 -24.30 4.64
C GLU A 135 16.10 -24.02 4.77
N ALA A 136 16.87 -24.34 3.74
CA ALA A 136 18.32 -24.13 3.74
C ALA A 136 18.67 -22.63 3.81
N MET A 137 17.94 -21.80 3.05
CA MET A 137 18.14 -20.36 3.06
C MET A 137 17.75 -19.72 4.40
N LEU A 138 16.69 -20.21 5.05
CA LEU A 138 16.30 -19.78 6.39
C LEU A 138 17.32 -20.21 7.45
N ALA A 139 17.87 -21.43 7.34
CA ALA A 139 18.97 -21.90 8.20
C ALA A 139 20.21 -21.02 8.07
N ARG A 140 20.57 -20.63 6.83
CA ARG A 140 21.64 -19.66 6.59
C ARG A 140 21.34 -18.31 7.23
N LEU A 141 20.11 -17.78 7.06
CA LEU A 141 19.73 -16.52 7.70
C LEU A 141 19.81 -16.63 9.23
N ARG A 142 19.44 -17.77 9.82
CA ARG A 142 19.50 -17.99 11.27
C ARG A 142 20.91 -17.91 11.83
N SER A 143 21.94 -18.28 11.05
CA SER A 143 23.34 -18.15 11.48
C SER A 143 23.83 -16.69 11.44
N ILE A 144 23.17 -15.81 10.67
CA ILE A 144 23.56 -14.41 10.46
C ILE A 144 22.70 -13.47 11.31
N ASP A 145 21.37 -13.64 11.26
CA ASP A 145 20.38 -12.84 11.94
C ASP A 145 19.33 -13.75 12.59
N PRO A 146 19.63 -14.31 13.77
CA PRO A 146 18.74 -15.23 14.47
C PRO A 146 17.36 -14.60 14.77
N GLU A 147 17.35 -13.29 15.09
CA GLU A 147 16.12 -12.57 15.42
C GLU A 147 15.20 -12.41 14.21
N ALA A 148 15.73 -12.06 13.04
CA ALA A 148 14.95 -12.00 11.80
C ALA A 148 14.45 -13.40 11.42
N ALA A 149 15.32 -14.42 11.50
CA ALA A 149 14.97 -15.79 11.14
C ALA A 149 13.87 -16.39 12.02
N ALA A 150 13.84 -16.03 13.31
CA ALA A 150 12.80 -16.51 14.24
C ALA A 150 11.38 -16.03 13.89
N ARG A 151 11.27 -14.98 13.09
CA ARG A 151 10.00 -14.35 12.67
C ARG A 151 9.53 -14.80 11.28
N LEU A 152 10.32 -15.61 10.59
CA LEU A 152 10.06 -16.03 9.21
C LEU A 152 9.78 -17.52 9.12
N HIS A 153 8.92 -17.88 8.17
CA HIS A 153 8.68 -19.25 7.75
C HIS A 153 9.50 -19.54 6.49
N PRO A 154 9.94 -20.79 6.20
CA PRO A 154 10.65 -21.15 4.97
C PRO A 154 9.96 -20.69 3.68
N ALA A 155 8.62 -20.62 3.67
CA ALA A 155 7.83 -20.09 2.56
C ALA A 155 7.87 -18.55 2.42
N ASP A 156 8.44 -17.82 3.38
CA ASP A 156 8.65 -16.36 3.27
C ASP A 156 9.87 -16.01 2.41
N GLU A 157 10.04 -16.69 1.30
CA GLU A 157 11.20 -16.68 0.40
C GLU A 157 11.72 -15.27 0.09
N LYS A 158 10.82 -14.36 -0.32
CA LYS A 158 11.19 -12.97 -0.66
C LYS A 158 11.79 -12.21 0.54
N ARG A 159 11.32 -12.50 1.75
CA ARG A 159 11.83 -11.86 2.97
C ARG A 159 13.17 -12.45 3.39
N ILE A 160 13.34 -13.75 3.23
CA ILE A 160 14.63 -14.44 3.49
C ILE A 160 15.69 -13.90 2.54
N VAL A 161 15.40 -13.89 1.24
CA VAL A 161 16.31 -13.33 0.22
C VAL A 161 16.67 -11.88 0.55
N ARG A 162 15.68 -11.05 0.89
CA ARG A 162 15.91 -9.64 1.23
C ARG A 162 16.80 -9.46 2.45
N ALA A 163 16.61 -10.26 3.49
CA ALA A 163 17.44 -10.18 4.70
C ALA A 163 18.91 -10.56 4.42
N LEU A 164 19.11 -11.61 3.62
CA LEU A 164 20.43 -12.05 3.19
C LEU A 164 21.10 -11.02 2.26
N GLU A 165 20.35 -10.47 1.30
CA GLU A 165 20.80 -9.42 0.40
C GLU A 165 21.32 -8.20 1.18
N VAL A 166 20.54 -7.70 2.14
CA VAL A 166 20.96 -6.55 2.97
C VAL A 166 22.26 -6.85 3.70
N TYR A 167 22.39 -8.03 4.28
CA TYR A 167 23.62 -8.42 4.96
C TYR A 167 24.83 -8.50 3.99
N GLU A 168 24.66 -9.12 2.84
CA GLU A 168 25.75 -9.27 1.87
C GLU A 168 26.18 -7.94 1.23
N GLU A 169 25.26 -6.99 1.08
CA GLU A 169 25.55 -5.68 0.50
C GLU A 169 26.13 -4.70 1.52
N THR A 170 25.71 -4.79 2.77
CA THR A 170 26.01 -3.74 3.77
C THR A 170 26.88 -4.22 4.94
N GLY A 171 27.03 -5.53 5.12
CA GLY A 171 27.62 -6.11 6.32
C GLY A 171 26.77 -6.01 7.59
N LYS A 172 25.56 -5.39 7.50
CA LYS A 172 24.64 -5.23 8.63
C LYS A 172 23.45 -6.16 8.47
N THR A 173 22.99 -6.76 9.55
CA THR A 173 21.76 -7.55 9.52
C THR A 173 20.53 -6.66 9.33
N ILE A 174 19.44 -7.23 8.81
CA ILE A 174 18.18 -6.48 8.67
C ILE A 174 17.63 -6.05 10.03
N THR A 175 17.88 -6.83 11.09
CA THR A 175 17.54 -6.47 12.46
C THR A 175 18.29 -5.23 12.93
N GLN A 176 19.63 -5.18 12.73
CA GLN A 176 20.45 -4.01 13.07
C GLN A 176 20.00 -2.77 12.31
N HIS A 177 19.78 -2.90 10.99
CA HIS A 177 19.28 -1.79 10.17
C HIS A 177 17.94 -1.26 10.66
N ASN A 178 17.01 -2.15 11.02
CA ASN A 178 15.70 -1.75 11.56
C ASN A 178 15.81 -1.04 12.90
N LEU A 179 16.68 -1.49 13.81
CA LEU A 179 16.91 -0.84 15.10
C LEU A 179 17.49 0.58 14.92
N GLU A 180 18.51 0.72 14.07
CA GLU A 180 19.10 2.02 13.75
C GLU A 180 18.06 3.00 13.20
N THR A 181 17.19 2.52 12.29
CA THR A 181 16.13 3.33 11.70
C THR A 181 15.04 3.69 12.70
N GLN A 182 14.71 2.79 13.64
CA GLN A 182 13.74 3.06 14.69
C GLN A 182 14.23 4.07 15.73
N ALA A 183 15.54 4.23 15.90
CA ALA A 183 16.12 5.22 16.81
C ALA A 183 15.98 6.67 16.28
N ILE A 184 15.67 6.84 14.99
CA ILE A 184 15.43 8.16 14.39
C ILE A 184 14.06 8.67 14.84
N PRO A 185 13.96 9.91 15.39
CA PRO A 185 12.67 10.49 15.75
C PRO A 185 11.71 10.55 14.55
N PRO A 186 10.39 10.39 14.76
CA PRO A 186 9.42 10.55 13.69
C PRO A 186 9.57 11.90 12.98
N ARG A 187 9.60 11.86 11.65
CA ARG A 187 9.77 13.07 10.83
C ARG A 187 8.54 13.96 10.87
N TYR A 188 7.36 13.33 10.97
CA TYR A 188 6.07 14.01 10.98
C TYR A 188 5.23 13.58 12.18
N ARG A 189 4.32 14.47 12.59
CA ARG A 189 3.33 14.20 13.64
C ARG A 189 1.93 14.45 13.10
N PRO A 190 1.37 13.50 12.36
CA PRO A 190 0.08 13.66 11.72
C PRO A 190 -1.08 13.46 12.69
N VAL A 191 -2.24 13.99 12.31
CA VAL A 191 -3.51 13.51 12.83
C VAL A 191 -3.89 12.23 12.09
N TRP A 192 -4.13 11.16 12.84
CA TRP A 192 -4.48 9.86 12.27
C TRP A 192 -5.98 9.63 12.30
N LEU A 193 -6.58 9.37 11.14
CA LEU A 193 -7.98 8.98 10.99
C LEU A 193 -8.04 7.60 10.33
N GLY A 194 -8.67 6.65 11.01
CA GLY A 194 -8.87 5.29 10.50
C GLY A 194 -10.34 5.05 10.16
N LEU A 195 -10.62 4.51 8.98
CA LEU A 195 -11.95 4.04 8.61
C LEU A 195 -12.06 2.54 8.83
N ASP A 196 -13.08 2.09 9.55
CA ASP A 196 -13.42 0.68 9.73
C ASP A 196 -14.94 0.51 9.81
N TYR A 197 -15.45 -0.67 9.50
CA TYR A 197 -16.86 -1.01 9.66
C TYR A 197 -17.08 -1.79 10.94
N SER A 198 -18.13 -1.44 11.68
CA SER A 198 -18.54 -2.14 12.90
C SER A 198 -18.93 -3.60 12.60
N ASP A 199 -19.68 -3.80 11.50
CA ASP A 199 -19.97 -5.12 10.96
C ASP A 199 -19.03 -5.44 9.78
N ARG A 200 -18.25 -6.48 9.95
CA ARG A 200 -17.33 -6.98 8.91
C ARG A 200 -18.05 -7.46 7.65
N ALA A 201 -19.30 -7.92 7.78
CA ALA A 201 -20.10 -8.34 6.63
C ALA A 201 -20.41 -7.14 5.69
N VAL A 202 -20.59 -5.94 6.24
CA VAL A 202 -20.76 -4.72 5.43
C VAL A 202 -19.52 -4.46 4.60
N LEU A 203 -18.33 -4.49 5.21
CA LEU A 203 -17.07 -4.30 4.49
C LEU A 203 -16.90 -5.34 3.38
N TYR A 204 -17.21 -6.61 3.65
CA TYR A 204 -17.06 -7.67 2.67
C TYR A 204 -18.02 -7.54 1.49
N ARG A 205 -19.28 -7.19 1.73
CA ARG A 205 -20.24 -6.87 0.64
C ARG A 205 -19.72 -5.73 -0.25
N ARG A 206 -19.18 -4.66 0.35
CA ARG A 206 -18.60 -3.54 -0.40
C ARG A 206 -17.39 -3.93 -1.24
N ILE A 207 -16.54 -4.81 -0.70
CA ILE A 207 -15.39 -5.36 -1.44
C ILE A 207 -15.88 -6.20 -2.63
N ASP A 208 -16.86 -7.07 -2.39
CA ASP A 208 -17.38 -7.96 -3.43
C ASP A 208 -18.06 -7.16 -4.55
N LEU A 209 -18.94 -6.20 -4.20
CA LEU A 209 -19.57 -5.28 -5.16
C LEU A 209 -18.54 -4.45 -5.95
N ARG A 210 -17.44 -4.07 -5.32
CA ARG A 210 -16.36 -3.35 -6.00
C ARG A 210 -15.68 -4.22 -7.07
N VAL A 211 -15.45 -5.49 -6.79
CA VAL A 211 -14.88 -6.43 -7.79
C VAL A 211 -15.85 -6.62 -8.96
N ASP A 212 -17.16 -6.76 -8.68
CA ASP A 212 -18.18 -6.86 -9.72
C ASP A 212 -18.19 -5.60 -10.60
N LYS A 213 -18.17 -4.42 -9.98
CA LYS A 213 -18.09 -3.14 -10.68
C LYS A 213 -16.82 -3.01 -11.53
N MET A 214 -15.67 -3.44 -11.05
CA MET A 214 -14.43 -3.43 -11.83
C MET A 214 -14.55 -4.29 -13.10
N LEU A 215 -15.21 -5.44 -13.03
CA LEU A 215 -15.46 -6.27 -14.21
C LEU A 215 -16.41 -5.61 -15.21
N GLU A 216 -17.48 -4.96 -14.71
CA GLU A 216 -18.41 -4.18 -15.53
C GLU A 216 -17.71 -2.99 -16.21
N ASP A 217 -16.79 -2.34 -15.51
CA ASP A 217 -16.02 -1.17 -15.99
C ASP A 217 -14.91 -1.53 -16.99
N GLY A 218 -14.67 -2.84 -17.24
CA GLY A 218 -13.72 -3.28 -18.26
C GLY A 218 -12.36 -3.72 -17.72
N LEU A 219 -12.27 -4.18 -16.47
CA LEU A 219 -11.02 -4.70 -15.88
C LEU A 219 -10.28 -5.70 -16.77
N LEU A 220 -11.00 -6.60 -17.43
CA LEU A 220 -10.38 -7.59 -18.31
C LEU A 220 -9.70 -6.95 -19.53
N ASP A 221 -10.27 -5.87 -20.05
CA ASP A 221 -9.69 -5.16 -21.19
C ASP A 221 -8.47 -4.34 -20.75
N GLU A 222 -8.49 -3.76 -19.53
CA GLU A 222 -7.32 -3.15 -18.93
C GLU A 222 -6.16 -4.17 -18.79
N ILE A 223 -6.43 -5.37 -18.30
CA ILE A 223 -5.41 -6.43 -18.19
C ILE A 223 -4.86 -6.83 -19.55
N ARG A 224 -5.74 -7.02 -20.55
CA ARG A 224 -5.32 -7.35 -21.93
C ARG A 224 -4.46 -6.25 -22.55
N ALA A 225 -4.82 -4.98 -22.31
CA ALA A 225 -4.05 -3.84 -22.80
C ALA A 225 -2.64 -3.81 -22.19
N LEU A 226 -2.51 -4.04 -20.89
CA LEU A 226 -1.20 -4.12 -20.20
C LEU A 226 -0.34 -5.26 -20.77
N LEU A 227 -0.92 -6.43 -21.00
CA LEU A 227 -0.22 -7.56 -21.61
C LEU A 227 0.21 -7.24 -23.05
N ALA A 228 -0.65 -6.56 -23.82
CA ALA A 228 -0.35 -6.13 -25.20
C ALA A 228 0.77 -5.07 -25.26
N LEU A 229 0.91 -4.25 -24.22
CA LEU A 229 2.05 -3.33 -24.03
C LEU A 229 3.36 -4.06 -23.65
N GLY A 230 3.34 -5.39 -23.55
CA GLY A 230 4.53 -6.19 -23.20
C GLY A 230 4.83 -6.25 -21.70
N VAL A 231 3.91 -5.81 -20.83
CA VAL A 231 4.11 -5.92 -19.39
C VAL A 231 4.08 -7.39 -18.98
N SER A 232 5.18 -7.85 -18.36
CA SER A 232 5.28 -9.25 -17.94
C SER A 232 4.24 -9.58 -16.87
N PRO A 233 3.54 -10.73 -16.95
CA PRO A 233 2.69 -11.21 -15.87
C PRO A 233 3.41 -11.33 -14.52
N LYS A 234 4.74 -11.45 -14.53
CA LYS A 234 5.59 -11.52 -13.33
C LYS A 234 5.99 -10.14 -12.78
N ALA A 235 5.77 -9.05 -13.53
CA ALA A 235 6.08 -7.69 -13.08
C ALA A 235 5.35 -7.39 -11.76
N THR A 236 5.98 -6.58 -10.91
CA THR A 236 5.44 -6.20 -9.59
C THR A 236 4.02 -5.63 -9.69
N ALA A 237 3.77 -4.78 -10.68
CA ALA A 237 2.46 -4.20 -10.97
C ALA A 237 1.40 -5.29 -11.24
N MET A 238 1.71 -6.26 -12.09
CA MET A 238 0.78 -7.33 -12.50
C MET A 238 0.53 -8.37 -11.39
N GLN A 239 1.31 -8.34 -10.31
CA GLN A 239 1.06 -9.15 -9.12
C GLN A 239 0.05 -8.51 -8.15
N ALA A 240 -0.51 -7.35 -8.49
CA ALA A 240 -1.59 -6.73 -7.74
C ALA A 240 -2.83 -7.64 -7.68
N ILE A 241 -3.56 -7.52 -6.57
CA ILE A 241 -4.89 -8.14 -6.44
C ILE A 241 -5.83 -7.42 -7.41
N GLY A 242 -6.60 -8.20 -8.18
CA GLY A 242 -7.43 -7.68 -9.26
C GLY A 242 -6.82 -7.90 -10.65
N TYR A 243 -5.55 -8.29 -10.75
CA TYR A 243 -4.90 -8.59 -12.04
C TYR A 243 -4.50 -10.05 -12.13
N LYS A 244 -3.65 -10.53 -11.26
CA LYS A 244 -3.11 -11.89 -11.31
C LYS A 244 -4.16 -12.99 -11.18
N GLU A 245 -5.27 -12.72 -10.51
CA GLU A 245 -6.37 -13.66 -10.33
C GLU A 245 -7.09 -13.98 -11.66
N PHE A 246 -7.00 -13.08 -12.64
CA PHE A 246 -7.64 -13.25 -13.94
C PHE A 246 -6.76 -13.89 -15.01
N PHE A 247 -5.46 -14.12 -14.76
CA PHE A 247 -4.60 -14.80 -15.72
C PHE A 247 -5.06 -16.23 -16.03
N GLY A 248 -5.58 -16.96 -15.02
CA GLY A 248 -6.15 -18.28 -15.25
C GLY A 248 -7.32 -18.26 -16.24
N TYR A 249 -8.22 -17.31 -16.10
CA TYR A 249 -9.34 -17.10 -17.03
C TYR A 249 -8.86 -16.72 -18.42
N LEU A 250 -7.94 -15.76 -18.53
CA LEU A 250 -7.39 -15.31 -19.83
C LEU A 250 -6.66 -16.42 -20.58
N ASN A 251 -6.12 -17.40 -19.87
CA ASN A 251 -5.44 -18.57 -20.44
C ASN A 251 -6.35 -19.80 -20.56
N GLY A 252 -7.64 -19.68 -20.28
CA GLY A 252 -8.61 -20.80 -20.38
C GLY A 252 -8.49 -21.86 -19.30
N ALA A 253 -7.77 -21.60 -18.20
CA ALA A 253 -7.55 -22.54 -17.10
C ALA A 253 -8.68 -22.52 -16.04
N CYS A 254 -9.52 -21.50 -16.02
CA CYS A 254 -10.67 -21.39 -15.12
C CYS A 254 -11.78 -20.52 -15.75
N THR A 255 -12.97 -20.56 -15.17
CA THR A 255 -14.08 -19.70 -15.56
C THR A 255 -13.91 -18.27 -15.02
N LEU A 256 -14.64 -17.30 -15.59
CA LEU A 256 -14.67 -15.93 -15.10
C LEU A 256 -15.19 -15.85 -13.65
N ASP A 257 -16.22 -16.64 -13.33
CA ASP A 257 -16.81 -16.68 -11.99
C ASP A 257 -15.81 -17.19 -10.95
N GLU A 258 -15.00 -18.20 -11.28
CA GLU A 258 -13.95 -18.70 -10.42
C GLU A 258 -12.85 -17.64 -10.19
N ALA A 259 -12.41 -16.96 -11.23
CA ALA A 259 -11.43 -15.88 -11.14
C ALA A 259 -11.97 -14.70 -10.29
N ALA A 260 -13.23 -14.31 -10.51
CA ALA A 260 -13.90 -13.25 -9.74
C ALA A 260 -14.04 -13.65 -8.25
N ALA A 261 -14.46 -14.87 -7.97
CA ALA A 261 -14.58 -15.39 -6.60
C ALA A 261 -13.22 -15.38 -5.89
N LEU A 262 -12.14 -15.78 -6.58
CA LEU A 262 -10.77 -15.73 -6.05
C LEU A 262 -10.33 -14.30 -5.77
N CYS A 263 -10.61 -13.36 -6.69
CA CYS A 263 -10.30 -11.94 -6.53
C CYS A 263 -11.02 -11.36 -5.30
N LYS A 264 -12.32 -11.60 -5.14
CA LYS A 264 -13.12 -11.22 -3.96
C LYS A 264 -12.51 -11.75 -2.67
N GLN A 265 -12.18 -13.04 -2.64
CA GLN A 265 -11.54 -13.68 -1.48
C GLN A 265 -10.18 -13.04 -1.14
N ARG A 266 -9.32 -12.82 -2.13
CA ARG A 266 -8.00 -12.19 -1.95
C ARG A 266 -8.13 -10.75 -1.45
N SER A 267 -9.09 -10.00 -1.97
CA SER A 267 -9.40 -8.63 -1.55
C SER A 267 -9.89 -8.56 -0.10
N ARG A 268 -10.78 -9.47 0.33
CA ARG A 268 -11.19 -9.57 1.74
C ARG A 268 -10.02 -9.94 2.67
N ASN A 269 -9.14 -10.84 2.24
CA ASN A 269 -7.93 -11.18 2.99
C ASN A 269 -6.95 -10.01 3.06
N TYR A 270 -6.86 -9.20 2.01
CA TYR A 270 -6.06 -7.99 2.01
C TYR A 270 -6.61 -6.96 3.00
N ALA A 271 -7.92 -6.72 3.00
CA ALA A 271 -8.56 -5.84 3.97
C ALA A 271 -8.30 -6.26 5.42
N LYS A 272 -8.32 -7.58 5.73
CA LYS A 272 -7.94 -8.09 7.05
C LYS A 272 -6.50 -7.73 7.41
N ARG A 273 -5.54 -7.90 6.48
CA ARG A 273 -4.13 -7.56 6.71
C ARG A 273 -3.95 -6.06 6.94
N GLN A 274 -4.65 -5.21 6.17
CA GLN A 274 -4.62 -3.76 6.37
C GLN A 274 -5.12 -3.36 7.77
N LEU A 275 -6.25 -3.89 8.21
CA LEU A 275 -6.77 -3.64 9.56
C LEU A 275 -5.84 -4.15 10.65
N THR A 276 -5.26 -5.34 10.49
CA THR A 276 -4.27 -5.88 11.43
C THR A 276 -3.03 -4.99 11.51
N TRP A 277 -2.61 -4.42 10.39
CA TRP A 277 -1.49 -3.49 10.36
C TRP A 277 -1.80 -2.20 11.11
N PHE A 278 -2.87 -1.51 10.72
CA PHE A 278 -3.20 -0.20 11.28
C PHE A 278 -3.61 -0.24 12.76
N ARG A 279 -4.20 -1.33 13.24
CA ARG A 279 -4.56 -1.50 14.66
C ARG A 279 -3.36 -1.56 15.60
N ARG A 280 -2.14 -1.67 15.09
CA ARG A 280 -0.91 -1.57 15.90
C ARG A 280 -0.57 -0.14 16.31
N ASN A 281 -1.10 0.84 15.59
CA ASN A 281 -0.91 2.25 15.88
C ASN A 281 -2.02 2.73 16.81
N PRO A 282 -1.71 3.03 18.13
CA PRO A 282 -2.70 3.47 19.09
C PRO A 282 -3.20 4.90 18.84
N ASP A 283 -2.48 5.69 18.03
CA ASP A 283 -2.81 7.09 17.77
C ASP A 283 -3.91 7.24 16.72
N ILE A 284 -4.36 6.14 16.10
CA ILE A 284 -5.41 6.20 15.09
C ILE A 284 -6.78 6.41 15.74
N HIS A 285 -7.41 7.54 15.42
CA HIS A 285 -8.81 7.80 15.72
C HIS A 285 -9.71 7.02 14.74
N TRP A 286 -10.29 5.92 15.22
CA TRP A 286 -11.11 5.04 14.39
C TRP A 286 -12.54 5.55 14.23
N LEU A 287 -12.91 5.88 13.00
CA LEU A 287 -14.28 6.16 12.60
C LEU A 287 -14.97 4.82 12.30
N ARG A 288 -15.85 4.39 13.22
CA ARG A 288 -16.58 3.13 13.14
C ARG A 288 -17.88 3.33 12.37
N LEU A 289 -17.93 2.81 11.14
CA LEU A 289 -19.05 2.95 10.22
C LEU A 289 -20.02 1.76 10.35
N MET A 290 -21.32 2.04 10.28
CA MET A 290 -22.37 1.01 10.18
C MET A 290 -22.66 0.68 8.70
N GLY A 291 -22.32 1.59 7.78
CA GLY A 291 -22.55 1.47 6.34
C GLY A 291 -23.89 2.07 5.88
N THR A 292 -24.59 2.74 6.79
CA THR A 292 -25.86 3.44 6.55
C THR A 292 -25.74 4.94 6.78
N GLU A 293 -24.57 5.41 7.24
CA GLU A 293 -24.33 6.81 7.54
C GLU A 293 -24.40 7.66 6.28
N ASP A 294 -24.94 8.87 6.41
CA ASP A 294 -24.66 9.91 5.43
C ASP A 294 -23.19 10.33 5.52
N PHE A 295 -22.61 10.65 4.38
CA PHE A 295 -21.20 11.04 4.34
C PHE A 295 -20.90 12.30 5.17
N SER A 296 -21.85 13.19 5.33
CA SER A 296 -21.75 14.38 6.20
C SER A 296 -21.48 14.01 7.66
N GLU A 297 -22.05 12.91 8.15
CA GLU A 297 -21.82 12.40 9.50
C GLU A 297 -20.37 11.90 9.66
N VAL A 298 -19.88 11.15 8.67
CA VAL A 298 -18.50 10.67 8.64
C VAL A 298 -17.51 11.85 8.65
N LEU A 299 -17.77 12.87 7.85
CA LEU A 299 -16.93 14.06 7.78
C LEU A 299 -16.98 14.86 9.09
N SER A 300 -18.17 15.00 9.70
CA SER A 300 -18.31 15.64 11.01
C SER A 300 -17.52 14.92 12.10
N ALA A 301 -17.65 13.60 12.17
CA ALA A 301 -16.89 12.78 13.11
C ALA A 301 -15.37 12.88 12.87
N ALA A 302 -14.92 12.93 11.61
CA ALA A 302 -13.53 13.14 11.28
C ALA A 302 -13.01 14.49 11.80
N ARG A 303 -13.76 15.57 11.60
CA ARG A 303 -13.41 16.93 12.04
C ARG A 303 -13.26 17.05 13.56
N GLN A 304 -14.10 16.36 14.33
CA GLN A 304 -14.02 16.37 15.80
C GLN A 304 -12.69 15.82 16.33
N ASN A 305 -12.02 14.98 15.55
CA ASN A 305 -10.72 14.38 15.90
C ASN A 305 -9.52 15.18 15.35
N ILE A 306 -9.76 16.29 14.64
CA ILE A 306 -8.71 17.17 14.14
C ILE A 306 -8.68 18.42 15.04
N PRO A 307 -7.62 18.62 15.85
CA PRO A 307 -7.55 19.77 16.76
C PRO A 307 -7.55 21.08 15.96
N PHE A 308 -8.35 22.06 16.39
CA PHE A 308 -8.41 23.41 15.78
C PHE A 308 -7.04 24.10 15.71
N SER A 309 -6.14 23.77 16.64
CA SER A 309 -4.79 24.32 16.72
C SER A 309 -3.77 23.63 15.81
N ALA A 310 -4.20 22.63 15.06
CA ALA A 310 -3.29 21.88 14.17
C ALA A 310 -3.06 22.58 12.83
N PHE A 311 -3.92 23.57 12.47
CA PHE A 311 -3.95 24.19 11.14
C PHE A 311 -4.08 25.72 11.19
#